data_87d0f64c2441feb1fd1fa14cd5e82738
#
_entry.id   87d0f64c2441feb1fd1fa14cd5e82738
#
_cell.length_a   1.000
_cell.length_b   1.000
_cell.length_c   1.000
_cell.angle_alpha   90.00
_cell.angle_beta   90.00
_cell.angle_gamma   90.00
#
_symmetry.space_group_name_H-M   'P 1'
#
loop_
_entity.id
_entity.type
_entity.pdbx_description
1 polymer ?
#
loop_
_entity_poly.entity_id
_entity_poly.type
_entity_poly.pdbx_seq_one_letter_code
_entity_poly.pdbx_strand_id
1 'polypeptide(L)'
;MVAEGALTMSSSGRITTPELANERIEELAALRALIEVELASRALPRAHMALIERLQAINGTVAEAVAHRDAVSYIRTNLEFHRTLYLRAQAPAMLAMTETVWLQMGPTMRALYGRLRRTEPPQYHRLIIAALRAGDEPGLRLAVRSDVTMGLRMLAT
;
A
#
# COMPACT_ATOMS: atom_id res chain seq x y z
N MET A 1 15.39 -8.87 -7.66
CA MET A 1 13.96 -8.89 -8.12
C MET A 1 13.47 -10.30 -8.50
N VAL A 2 14.24 -11.11 -9.23
CA VAL A 2 13.86 -12.53 -9.47
C VAL A 2 13.83 -13.32 -8.16
N ALA A 3 14.86 -13.19 -7.33
CA ALA A 3 14.93 -13.88 -6.02
C ALA A 3 13.81 -13.46 -5.03
N GLU A 4 13.26 -12.26 -5.19
CA GLU A 4 12.17 -11.72 -4.37
C GLU A 4 10.77 -12.08 -4.92
N GLY A 5 10.70 -12.86 -6.02
CA GLY A 5 9.43 -13.25 -6.65
C GLY A 5 8.73 -12.16 -7.44
N ALA A 6 9.36 -10.99 -7.63
CA ALA A 6 8.79 -9.89 -8.42
C ALA A 6 8.92 -10.13 -9.93
N LEU A 7 9.89 -10.94 -10.35
CA LEU A 7 10.15 -11.32 -11.73
C LEU A 7 10.30 -12.85 -11.85
N THR A 8 9.91 -13.37 -12.99
CA THR A 8 10.16 -14.77 -13.38
C THR A 8 11.10 -14.83 -14.58
N MET A 9 11.95 -15.83 -14.61
CA MET A 9 12.85 -16.10 -15.73
C MET A 9 12.48 -17.44 -16.37
N SER A 10 12.20 -17.43 -17.67
CA SER A 10 11.94 -18.65 -18.43
C SER A 10 13.22 -19.44 -18.64
N SER A 11 13.08 -20.72 -19.07
CA SER A 11 14.21 -21.56 -19.46
C SER A 11 15.05 -20.98 -20.60
N SER A 12 14.46 -20.07 -21.40
CA SER A 12 15.15 -19.32 -22.46
C SER A 12 15.85 -18.05 -21.98
N GLY A 13 15.83 -17.77 -20.67
CA GLY A 13 16.42 -16.57 -20.07
C GLY A 13 15.56 -15.30 -20.17
N ARG A 14 14.33 -15.40 -20.70
CA ARG A 14 13.41 -14.26 -20.78
C ARG A 14 12.88 -13.92 -19.40
N ILE A 15 13.00 -12.65 -19.01
CA ILE A 15 12.48 -12.11 -17.75
C ILE A 15 11.10 -11.52 -18.00
N THR A 16 10.13 -11.92 -17.18
CA THR A 16 8.75 -11.44 -17.22
C THR A 16 8.23 -11.16 -15.81
N THR A 17 7.22 -10.32 -15.71
CA THR A 17 6.45 -10.15 -14.47
C THR A 17 5.43 -11.29 -14.38
N PRO A 18 5.40 -12.05 -13.26
CA PRO A 18 4.42 -13.12 -13.11
C PRO A 18 3.02 -12.54 -12.95
N GLU A 19 2.03 -13.19 -13.59
CA GLU A 19 0.64 -13.00 -13.20
C GLU A 19 0.41 -13.73 -11.87
N LEU A 20 -0.13 -13.02 -10.89
CA LEU A 20 -0.42 -13.60 -9.59
C LEU A 20 -1.75 -14.35 -9.62
N ALA A 21 -1.75 -15.61 -9.20
CA ALA A 21 -2.97 -16.37 -8.94
C ALA A 21 -3.75 -15.74 -7.75
N ASN A 22 -5.06 -15.95 -7.72
CA ASN A 22 -5.91 -15.38 -6.68
C ASN A 22 -5.46 -15.77 -5.26
N GLU A 23 -5.08 -17.03 -5.06
CA GLU A 23 -4.59 -17.53 -3.79
C GLU A 23 -3.30 -16.82 -3.35
N ARG A 24 -2.43 -16.50 -4.31
CA ARG A 24 -1.20 -15.73 -4.02
C ARG A 24 -1.51 -14.29 -3.66
N ILE A 25 -2.49 -13.69 -4.31
CA ILE A 25 -2.97 -12.33 -3.99
C ILE A 25 -3.52 -12.30 -2.56
N GLU A 26 -4.35 -13.27 -2.19
CA GLU A 26 -4.92 -13.37 -0.84
C GLU A 26 -3.83 -13.57 0.22
N GLU A 27 -2.83 -14.41 -0.05
CA GLU A 27 -1.69 -14.61 0.85
C GLU A 27 -0.89 -13.32 1.06
N LEU A 28 -0.58 -12.59 -0.02
CA LEU A 28 0.13 -11.31 0.05
C LEU A 28 -0.69 -10.25 0.77
N ALA A 29 -2.02 -10.25 0.59
CA ALA A 29 -2.95 -9.40 1.33
C ALA A 29 -2.90 -9.66 2.84
N ALA A 30 -2.91 -10.92 3.22
CA ALA A 30 -2.81 -11.32 4.62
C ALA A 30 -1.48 -10.88 5.23
N LEU A 31 -0.36 -11.05 4.52
CA LEU A 31 0.96 -10.56 4.95
C LEU A 31 0.98 -9.04 5.11
N ARG A 32 0.43 -8.30 4.17
CA ARG A 32 0.30 -6.84 4.26
C ARG A 32 -0.50 -6.44 5.50
N ALA A 33 -1.66 -7.06 5.71
CA ALA A 33 -2.51 -6.76 6.87
C ALA A 33 -1.78 -7.02 8.20
N LEU A 34 -0.95 -8.05 8.28
CA LEU A 34 -0.18 -8.36 9.49
C LEU A 34 0.95 -7.36 9.72
N ILE A 35 1.78 -7.10 8.71
CA ILE A 35 2.99 -6.31 8.86
C ILE A 35 2.68 -4.81 8.86
N GLU A 36 1.85 -4.33 7.94
CA GLU A 36 1.58 -2.91 7.77
C GLU A 36 0.76 -2.32 8.93
N VAL A 37 -0.16 -3.09 9.49
CA VAL A 37 -0.90 -2.70 10.71
C VAL A 37 0.05 -2.54 11.90
N GLU A 38 1.01 -3.44 12.05
CA GLU A 38 2.01 -3.34 13.13
C GLU A 38 2.97 -2.15 12.90
N LEU A 39 3.40 -1.91 11.66
CA LEU A 39 4.21 -0.74 11.31
C LEU A 39 3.49 0.56 11.65
N ALA A 40 2.21 0.69 11.29
CA ALA A 40 1.40 1.87 11.60
C ALA A 40 1.25 2.09 13.11
N SER A 41 0.98 1.02 13.86
CA SER A 41 0.88 1.06 15.32
C SER A 41 2.19 1.56 15.96
N ARG A 42 3.33 1.04 15.53
CA ARG A 42 4.67 1.49 15.99
C ARG A 42 4.99 2.93 15.58
N ALA A 43 4.45 3.41 14.47
CA ALA A 43 4.64 4.78 14.01
C ALA A 43 3.84 5.80 14.83
N LEU A 44 2.70 5.41 15.39
CA LEU A 44 1.76 6.30 16.09
C LEU A 44 2.42 7.18 17.16
N PRO A 45 3.26 6.68 18.08
CA PRO A 45 3.90 7.53 19.10
C PRO A 45 4.83 8.60 18.53
N ARG A 46 5.20 8.49 17.26
CA ARG A 46 6.10 9.40 16.54
C ARG A 46 5.38 10.20 15.45
N ALA A 47 4.05 10.18 15.46
CA ALA A 47 3.21 10.91 14.51
C ALA A 47 3.06 12.38 14.93
N HIS A 48 4.10 13.16 14.68
CA HIS A 48 4.07 14.61 14.91
C HIS A 48 3.24 15.33 13.86
N MET A 49 2.85 16.58 14.13
CA MET A 49 2.03 17.37 13.23
C MET A 49 2.65 17.48 11.82
N ALA A 50 3.96 17.67 11.72
CA ALA A 50 4.65 17.73 10.43
C ALA A 50 4.51 16.43 9.59
N LEU A 51 4.44 15.26 10.23
CA LEU A 51 4.15 14.00 9.53
C LEU A 51 2.71 13.99 9.02
N ILE A 52 1.77 14.40 9.85
CA ILE A 52 0.34 14.45 9.50
C ILE A 52 0.10 15.38 8.33
N GLU A 53 0.70 16.56 8.33
CA GLU A 53 0.63 17.54 7.24
C GLU A 53 1.24 16.97 5.95
N ARG A 54 2.37 16.27 6.05
CA ARG A 54 2.98 15.62 4.90
C ARG A 54 2.08 14.51 4.33
N LEU A 55 1.49 13.68 5.17
CA LEU A 55 0.54 12.65 4.73
C LEU A 55 -0.70 13.25 4.07
N GLN A 56 -1.19 14.38 4.58
CA GLN A 56 -2.29 15.12 3.95
C GLN A 56 -1.91 15.62 2.55
N ALA A 57 -0.71 16.18 2.39
CA ALA A 57 -0.21 16.64 1.09
C ALA A 57 -0.08 15.49 0.09
N ILE A 58 0.51 14.36 0.51
CA ILE A 58 0.61 13.16 -0.34
C ILE A 58 -0.78 12.65 -0.72
N ASN A 59 -1.72 12.61 0.23
CA ASN A 59 -3.09 12.17 -0.06
C ASN A 59 -3.81 13.11 -1.04
N GLY A 60 -3.49 14.40 -1.06
CA GLY A 60 -3.94 15.33 -2.09
C GLY A 60 -3.47 14.90 -3.48
N THR A 61 -2.19 14.55 -3.62
CA THR A 61 -1.62 14.04 -4.88
C THR A 61 -2.25 12.69 -5.30
N VAL A 62 -2.57 11.82 -4.32
CA VAL A 62 -3.34 10.59 -4.60
C VAL A 62 -4.70 10.93 -5.20
N ALA A 63 -5.41 11.90 -4.64
CA ALA A 63 -6.71 12.32 -5.14
C ALA A 63 -6.63 12.90 -6.56
N GLU A 64 -5.60 13.70 -6.85
CA GLU A 64 -5.34 14.21 -8.19
C GLU A 64 -5.08 13.08 -9.19
N ALA A 65 -4.26 12.08 -8.84
CA ALA A 65 -4.00 10.93 -9.70
C ALA A 65 -5.29 10.13 -10.00
N VAL A 66 -6.18 9.99 -9.02
CA VAL A 66 -7.50 9.38 -9.20
C VAL A 66 -8.36 10.21 -10.17
N ALA A 67 -8.42 11.52 -9.97
CA ALA A 67 -9.22 12.42 -10.80
C ALA A 67 -8.76 12.38 -12.27
N HIS A 68 -7.47 12.29 -12.52
CA HIS A 68 -6.87 12.19 -13.86
C HIS A 68 -6.81 10.77 -14.41
N ARG A 69 -7.26 9.76 -13.66
CA ARG A 69 -7.18 8.33 -14.01
C ARG A 69 -5.74 7.87 -14.33
N ASP A 70 -4.77 8.47 -13.67
CA ASP A 70 -3.35 8.13 -13.80
C ASP A 70 -2.99 7.00 -12.84
N ALA A 71 -3.06 5.75 -13.35
CA ALA A 71 -2.76 4.56 -12.57
C ALA A 71 -1.32 4.52 -12.03
N VAL A 72 -0.36 5.00 -12.82
CA VAL A 72 1.05 4.98 -12.42
C VAL A 72 1.31 5.96 -11.28
N SER A 73 0.82 7.19 -11.42
CA SER A 73 0.93 8.19 -10.35
C SER A 73 0.17 7.77 -9.10
N TYR A 74 -1.02 7.18 -9.25
CA TYR A 74 -1.77 6.65 -8.11
C TYR A 74 -0.96 5.62 -7.32
N ILE A 75 -0.46 4.57 -7.97
CA ILE A 75 0.29 3.51 -7.29
C ILE A 75 1.51 4.09 -6.60
N ARG A 76 2.27 4.93 -7.28
CA ARG A 76 3.47 5.58 -6.73
C ARG A 76 3.16 6.41 -5.50
N THR A 77 2.17 7.29 -5.57
CA THR A 77 1.82 8.18 -4.46
C THR A 77 1.13 7.45 -3.32
N ASN A 78 0.34 6.42 -3.62
CA ASN A 78 -0.23 5.53 -2.61
C ASN A 78 0.87 4.81 -1.81
N LEU A 79 1.87 4.25 -2.48
CA LEU A 79 3.01 3.62 -1.81
C LEU A 79 3.85 4.65 -1.04
N GLU A 80 4.03 5.87 -1.56
CA GLU A 80 4.70 6.97 -0.86
C GLU A 80 3.98 7.33 0.44
N PHE A 81 2.65 7.38 0.43
CA PHE A 81 1.84 7.63 1.62
C PHE A 81 2.15 6.60 2.72
N HIS A 82 2.05 5.32 2.41
CA HIS A 82 2.29 4.25 3.36
C HIS A 82 3.75 4.22 3.83
N ARG A 83 4.70 4.33 2.90
CA ARG A 83 6.12 4.33 3.24
C ARG A 83 6.50 5.49 4.15
N THR A 84 5.96 6.69 3.91
CA THR A 84 6.19 7.88 4.74
C THR A 84 5.73 7.65 6.18
N LEU A 85 4.58 7.01 6.37
CA LEU A 85 4.09 6.61 7.70
C LEU A 85 5.01 5.55 8.32
N TYR A 86 5.29 4.47 7.60
CA TYR A 86 5.99 3.30 8.14
C TYR A 86 7.46 3.55 8.47
N LEU A 87 8.10 4.53 7.84
CA LEU A 87 9.43 4.98 8.24
C LEU A 87 9.50 5.44 9.70
N ARG A 88 8.37 5.95 10.24
CA ARG A 88 8.28 6.36 11.65
C ARG A 88 8.19 5.19 12.62
N ALA A 89 7.91 3.99 12.15
CA ALA A 89 7.91 2.78 12.98
C ALA A 89 9.30 2.44 13.53
N GLN A 90 10.37 2.90 12.87
CA GLN A 90 11.76 2.55 13.19
C GLN A 90 11.97 1.03 13.28
N ALA A 91 11.36 0.30 12.35
CA ALA A 91 11.39 -1.15 12.24
C ALA A 91 11.88 -1.55 10.83
N PRO A 92 13.17 -1.39 10.52
CA PRO A 92 13.71 -1.54 9.17
C PRO A 92 13.52 -2.95 8.60
N ALA A 93 13.58 -3.99 9.41
CA ALA A 93 13.34 -5.37 8.96
C ALA A 93 11.89 -5.58 8.48
N MET A 94 10.91 -5.05 9.23
CA MET A 94 9.51 -5.12 8.85
C MET A 94 9.23 -4.31 7.58
N LEU A 95 9.83 -3.12 7.47
CA LEU A 95 9.69 -2.27 6.28
C LEU A 95 10.28 -2.96 5.04
N ALA A 96 11.46 -3.57 5.15
CA ALA A 96 12.07 -4.29 4.04
C ALA A 96 11.20 -5.47 3.56
N MET A 97 10.59 -6.22 4.47
CA MET A 97 9.64 -7.29 4.12
C MET A 97 8.39 -6.73 3.43
N THR A 98 7.87 -5.61 3.91
CA THR A 98 6.72 -4.94 3.28
C THR A 98 7.05 -4.48 1.87
N GLU A 99 8.21 -3.88 1.65
CA GLU A 99 8.67 -3.45 0.32
C GLU A 99 8.83 -4.64 -0.64
N THR A 100 9.30 -5.79 -0.16
CA THR A 100 9.36 -7.04 -0.94
C THR A 100 7.96 -7.51 -1.38
N VAL A 101 6.98 -7.45 -0.49
CA VAL A 101 5.59 -7.78 -0.81
C VAL A 101 5.02 -6.78 -1.84
N TRP A 102 5.28 -5.50 -1.69
CA TRP A 102 4.86 -4.48 -2.67
C TRP A 102 5.45 -4.72 -4.06
N LEU A 103 6.72 -5.10 -4.15
CA LEU A 103 7.37 -5.45 -5.42
C LEU A 103 6.66 -6.60 -6.14
N GLN A 104 6.24 -7.63 -5.40
CA GLN A 104 5.51 -8.76 -5.97
C GLN A 104 4.11 -8.36 -6.46
N MET A 105 3.47 -7.40 -5.79
CA MET A 105 2.10 -6.98 -6.10
C MET A 105 2.02 -5.89 -7.18
N GLY A 106 3.10 -5.15 -7.40
CA GLY A 106 3.11 -3.96 -8.26
C GLY A 106 2.50 -4.16 -9.64
N PRO A 107 2.89 -5.19 -10.41
CA PRO A 107 2.32 -5.46 -11.74
C PRO A 107 0.81 -5.74 -11.71
N THR A 108 0.37 -6.50 -10.71
CA THR A 108 -1.03 -6.84 -10.50
C THR A 108 -1.84 -5.59 -10.12
N MET A 109 -1.34 -4.76 -9.21
CA MET A 109 -1.96 -3.49 -8.83
C MET A 109 -2.12 -2.56 -10.03
N ARG A 110 -1.12 -2.49 -10.92
CA ARG A 110 -1.20 -1.69 -12.14
C ARG A 110 -2.29 -2.18 -13.09
N ALA A 111 -2.39 -3.49 -13.29
CA ALA A 111 -3.43 -4.08 -14.14
C ALA A 111 -4.83 -3.80 -13.60
N LEU A 112 -5.00 -3.87 -12.27
CA LEU A 112 -6.25 -3.57 -11.59
C LEU A 112 -6.67 -2.13 -11.73
N TYR A 113 -5.75 -1.23 -11.43
CA TYR A 113 -6.04 0.18 -11.47
C TYR A 113 -6.46 0.65 -12.85
N GLY A 114 -5.91 0.04 -13.90
CA GLY A 114 -6.33 0.27 -15.28
C GLY A 114 -7.77 -0.20 -15.57
N ARG A 115 -8.29 -1.13 -14.77
CA ARG A 115 -9.68 -1.65 -14.88
C ARG A 115 -10.67 -0.91 -13.98
N LEU A 116 -10.18 -0.32 -12.88
CA LEU A 116 -11.04 0.39 -11.92
C LEU A 116 -11.42 1.77 -12.46
N ARG A 117 -12.69 1.95 -12.76
CA ARG A 117 -13.29 3.25 -13.05
C ARG A 117 -13.61 4.03 -11.76
N ARG A 118 -12.68 4.07 -10.81
CA ARG A 118 -12.88 4.84 -9.59
C ARG A 118 -12.72 6.33 -9.87
N THR A 119 -13.67 7.10 -9.39
CA THR A 119 -13.67 8.56 -9.42
C THR A 119 -13.42 9.17 -8.04
N GLU A 120 -13.40 8.35 -6.99
CA GLU A 120 -13.25 8.81 -5.61
C GLU A 120 -11.90 8.39 -5.01
N PRO A 121 -11.22 9.33 -4.32
CA PRO A 121 -9.98 9.01 -3.62
C PRO A 121 -10.22 8.03 -2.47
N PRO A 122 -9.18 7.27 -2.07
CA PRO A 122 -9.31 6.28 -1.00
C PRO A 122 -9.72 6.95 0.32
N GLN A 123 -10.91 6.59 0.81
CA GLN A 123 -11.41 7.11 2.09
C GLN A 123 -10.54 6.68 3.28
N TYR A 124 -9.87 5.53 3.17
CA TYR A 124 -9.07 4.98 4.27
C TYR A 124 -7.84 5.83 4.61
N HIS A 125 -7.21 6.50 3.66
CA HIS A 125 -6.14 7.46 3.95
C HIS A 125 -6.62 8.58 4.87
N ARG A 126 -7.83 9.08 4.66
CA ARG A 126 -8.43 10.10 5.55
C ARG A 126 -8.68 9.56 6.95
N LEU A 127 -9.12 8.30 7.07
CA LEU A 127 -9.32 7.64 8.36
C LEU A 127 -7.99 7.40 9.08
N ILE A 128 -6.94 7.01 8.36
CA ILE A 128 -5.57 6.87 8.90
C ILE A 128 -5.09 8.20 9.46
N ILE A 129 -5.20 9.28 8.69
CA ILE A 129 -4.79 10.63 9.12
C ILE A 129 -5.58 11.08 10.35
N ALA A 130 -6.90 10.85 10.38
CA ALA A 130 -7.74 11.20 11.52
C ALA A 130 -7.34 10.42 12.77
N ALA A 131 -7.09 9.12 12.65
CA ALA A 131 -6.65 8.28 13.76
C ALA A 131 -5.27 8.70 14.30
N LEU A 132 -4.32 9.03 13.42
CA LEU A 132 -3.00 9.56 13.82
C LEU A 132 -3.14 10.86 14.60
N ARG A 133 -4.00 11.77 14.13
CA ARG A 133 -4.24 13.06 14.79
C ARG A 133 -4.88 12.90 16.16
N ALA A 134 -5.78 11.92 16.31
CA ALA A 134 -6.47 11.64 17.56
C ALA A 134 -5.67 10.76 18.53
N GLY A 135 -4.55 10.15 18.09
CA GLY A 135 -3.85 9.14 18.87
C GLY A 135 -4.66 7.85 19.05
N ASP A 136 -5.61 7.58 18.13
CA ASP A 136 -6.51 6.43 18.17
C ASP A 136 -5.84 5.20 17.54
N GLU A 137 -5.17 4.40 18.34
CA GLU A 137 -4.50 3.18 17.86
C GLU A 137 -5.48 2.13 17.30
N PRO A 138 -6.59 1.79 17.96
CA PRO A 138 -7.56 0.85 17.40
C PRO A 138 -8.13 1.31 16.05
N GLY A 139 -8.49 2.58 15.95
CA GLY A 139 -8.96 3.19 14.70
C GLY A 139 -7.91 3.17 13.60
N LEU A 140 -6.64 3.46 13.93
CA LEU A 140 -5.51 3.39 13.00
C LEU A 140 -5.32 1.98 12.46
N ARG A 141 -5.28 0.97 13.34
CA ARG A 141 -5.14 -0.45 12.98
C ARG A 141 -6.26 -0.89 12.05
N LEU A 142 -7.50 -0.51 12.34
CA LEU A 142 -8.64 -0.84 11.52
C LEU A 142 -8.57 -0.16 10.14
N ALA A 143 -8.23 1.12 10.10
CA ALA A 143 -8.13 1.89 8.86
C ALA A 143 -7.04 1.33 7.93
N VAL A 144 -5.85 1.05 8.45
CA VAL A 144 -4.75 0.45 7.67
C VAL A 144 -5.13 -0.94 7.18
N ARG A 145 -5.67 -1.80 8.04
CA ARG A 145 -6.14 -3.13 7.64
C ARG A 145 -7.16 -3.05 6.49
N SER A 146 -8.13 -2.17 6.62
CA SER A 146 -9.17 -1.99 5.61
C SER A 146 -8.59 -1.48 4.29
N ASP A 147 -7.67 -0.54 4.33
CA ASP A 147 -7.02 0.01 3.14
C ASP A 147 -6.24 -1.06 2.38
N VAL A 148 -5.37 -1.81 3.06
CA VAL A 148 -4.53 -2.83 2.42
C VAL A 148 -5.29 -4.07 1.96
N THR A 149 -6.43 -4.38 2.55
CA THR A 149 -7.26 -5.54 2.15
C THR A 149 -8.28 -5.19 1.08
N MET A 150 -8.87 -3.99 1.10
CA MET A 150 -9.86 -3.57 0.10
C MET A 150 -9.25 -3.41 -1.29
N GLY A 151 -8.05 -2.88 -1.40
CA GLY A 151 -7.33 -2.79 -2.67
C GLY A 151 -7.20 -4.14 -3.38
N LEU A 152 -7.21 -5.23 -2.63
CA LEU A 152 -7.00 -6.60 -3.09
C LEU A 152 -8.30 -7.39 -3.30
N ARG A 153 -9.33 -7.14 -2.51
CA ARG A 153 -10.67 -7.73 -2.75
C ARG A 153 -11.28 -7.30 -4.08
N MET A 154 -10.90 -6.14 -4.56
CA MET A 154 -11.30 -5.65 -5.88
C MET A 154 -10.58 -6.40 -7.02
N LEU A 155 -9.59 -7.25 -6.72
CA LEU A 155 -8.87 -8.10 -7.66
C LEU A 155 -9.52 -9.47 -7.84
N ALA A 156 -10.16 -9.96 -6.79
CA ALA A 156 -10.72 -11.30 -6.75
C ALA A 156 -12.14 -11.41 -7.33
N THR A 157 -12.74 -10.26 -7.74
CA THR A 157 -14.04 -10.20 -8.44
C THR A 157 -13.88 -9.77 -9.88
#